data_db79045944cb54ef25e0340fcd13b379
#
_entry.id   db79045944cb54ef25e0340fcd13b379
#
_cell.length_a   1.000
_cell.length_b   1.000
_cell.length_c   1.000
_cell.angle_alpha   90.00
_cell.angle_beta   90.00
_cell.angle_gamma   90.00
#
_symmetry.space_group_name_H-M   'P 1'
#
loop_
_entity.id
_entity.type
_entity.pdbx_description
1 polymer ?
#
loop_
_entity_poly.entity_id
_entity_poly.type
_entity_poly.pdbx_seq_one_letter_code
_entity_poly.pdbx_strand_id
1 'polypeptide(L)'
;MEWRAQYNFDQVGEKDMYLLHHEEIESLAKNIPGIKRIRFFMTFGQSYLTHMKCLENVGMLRTDPIMVDGKEIVPIQVLKELLPDPASLGPRTVGKTNIGCIFTGVKDGKEKSIYIYNVCDHQECYKEVESQAISYTTGVPAMIGAMMVVKGLWKKPGVFNLEEMDPDPYMEALNKFGLPWQVVENPVPVDCYKTEDESVHMD
;
A
#
# COMPACT_ATOMS: atom_id res chain seq x y z
N MET A 1 1.03 13.44 -9.59
CA MET A 1 1.99 12.81 -8.64
C MET A 1 3.39 13.27 -9.02
N GLU A 2 4.04 14.07 -8.14
CA GLU A 2 5.27 14.79 -8.51
C GLU A 2 6.55 13.97 -8.39
N TRP A 3 6.58 12.96 -7.53
CA TRP A 3 7.78 12.19 -7.23
C TRP A 3 7.57 10.73 -7.53
N ARG A 4 8.46 10.14 -8.29
CA ARG A 4 8.44 8.72 -8.63
C ARG A 4 9.82 8.07 -8.46
N ALA A 5 9.83 6.75 -8.42
CA ALA A 5 10.99 5.92 -8.51
C ALA A 5 10.66 4.67 -9.33
N GLN A 6 11.65 4.02 -9.91
CA GLN A 6 11.50 2.69 -10.50
C GLN A 6 12.07 1.65 -9.55
N TYR A 7 11.42 0.50 -9.47
CA TYR A 7 11.89 -0.62 -8.68
C TYR A 7 11.52 -1.95 -9.34
N ASN A 8 12.48 -2.89 -9.32
CA ASN A 8 12.25 -4.23 -9.82
C ASN A 8 11.82 -5.14 -8.67
N PHE A 9 10.52 -5.38 -8.58
CA PHE A 9 9.91 -6.20 -7.54
C PHE A 9 10.00 -7.68 -7.88
N ASP A 10 10.39 -8.51 -6.91
CA ASP A 10 10.38 -9.96 -7.07
C ASP A 10 9.00 -10.46 -7.53
N GLN A 11 8.96 -11.30 -8.56
CA GLN A 11 7.79 -11.91 -9.19
C GLN A 11 6.76 -10.92 -9.80
N VAL A 12 6.96 -9.62 -9.68
CA VAL A 12 6.09 -8.58 -10.26
C VAL A 12 6.79 -7.84 -11.39
N GLY A 13 8.14 -7.78 -11.34
CA GLY A 13 8.98 -7.08 -12.32
C GLY A 13 9.12 -5.59 -12.05
N GLU A 14 9.70 -4.89 -13.03
CA GLU A 14 9.93 -3.44 -12.94
C GLU A 14 8.63 -2.66 -12.97
N LYS A 15 8.47 -1.73 -12.02
CA LYS A 15 7.31 -0.85 -11.89
C LYS A 15 7.73 0.56 -11.54
N ASP A 16 6.99 1.52 -12.07
CA ASP A 16 6.98 2.88 -11.55
C ASP A 16 6.19 2.91 -10.24
N MET A 17 6.75 3.52 -9.23
CA MET A 17 6.09 3.76 -7.96
C MET A 17 6.17 5.25 -7.61
N TYR A 18 5.14 5.73 -6.93
CA TYR A 18 4.92 7.14 -6.66
C TYR A 18 4.98 7.39 -5.16
N LEU A 19 5.69 8.46 -4.77
CA LEU A 19 5.77 8.90 -3.38
C LEU A 19 4.43 9.49 -2.96
N LEU A 20 3.85 8.94 -1.92
CA LEU A 20 2.56 9.35 -1.37
C LEU A 20 2.67 9.56 0.14
N HIS A 21 1.72 10.33 0.67
CA HIS A 21 1.46 10.34 2.10
C HIS A 21 0.63 9.10 2.46
N HIS A 22 0.94 8.51 3.62
CA HIS A 22 0.16 7.43 4.22
C HIS A 22 0.14 7.62 5.75
N GLU A 23 -0.99 7.36 6.39
CA GLU A 23 -1.17 7.62 7.82
C GLU A 23 -0.21 6.84 8.72
N GLU A 24 0.22 5.66 8.29
CA GLU A 24 1.20 4.84 9.02
C GLU A 24 2.54 5.55 9.23
N ILE A 25 2.93 6.47 8.32
CA ILE A 25 4.16 7.25 8.44
C ILE A 25 4.17 8.07 9.73
N GLU A 26 3.02 8.59 10.14
CA GLU A 26 2.89 9.45 11.32
C GLU A 26 3.14 8.66 12.61
N SER A 27 2.54 7.48 12.74
CA SER A 27 2.71 6.63 13.92
C SER A 27 4.12 6.07 14.02
N LEU A 28 4.68 5.58 12.90
CA LEU A 28 6.05 5.08 12.83
C LEU A 28 7.08 6.15 13.18
N ALA A 29 6.93 7.37 12.65
CA ALA A 29 7.82 8.49 12.96
C ALA A 29 7.79 8.88 14.44
N LYS A 30 6.63 8.75 15.07
CA LYS A 30 6.43 9.05 16.49
C LYS A 30 6.98 7.96 17.41
N ASN A 31 6.76 6.70 17.06
CA ASN A 31 6.98 5.58 17.97
C ASN A 31 8.32 4.87 17.77
N ILE A 32 9.02 5.11 16.65
CA ILE A 32 10.36 4.52 16.40
C ILE A 32 11.44 5.57 16.65
N PRO A 33 12.18 5.49 17.78
CA PRO A 33 13.23 6.45 18.11
C PRO A 33 14.37 6.45 17.09
N GLY A 34 14.86 7.63 16.75
CA GLY A 34 16.03 7.81 15.89
C GLY A 34 15.79 7.62 14.39
N ILE A 35 14.55 7.42 13.97
CA ILE A 35 14.22 7.39 12.56
C ILE A 35 14.50 8.76 11.94
N LYS A 36 15.20 8.77 10.79
CA LYS A 36 15.59 10.02 10.10
C LYS A 36 14.76 10.30 8.87
N ARG A 37 14.21 9.25 8.25
CA ARG A 37 13.42 9.36 7.03
C ARG A 37 12.50 8.15 6.89
N ILE A 38 11.22 8.42 6.61
CA ILE A 38 10.24 7.42 6.17
C ILE A 38 9.65 7.90 4.86
N ARG A 39 9.42 6.97 3.95
CA ARG A 39 8.76 7.24 2.68
C ARG A 39 7.80 6.08 2.37
N PHE A 40 6.64 6.41 1.86
CA PHE A 40 5.67 5.44 1.37
C PHE A 40 5.55 5.57 -0.15
N PHE A 41 5.60 4.45 -0.84
CA PHE A 41 5.43 4.39 -2.28
C PHE A 41 4.34 3.40 -2.65
N MET A 42 3.58 3.72 -3.70
CA MET A 42 2.60 2.85 -4.29
C MET A 42 2.76 2.82 -5.82
N THR A 43 2.54 1.66 -6.42
CA THR A 43 2.58 1.49 -7.87
C THR A 43 1.21 1.75 -8.48
N PHE A 44 1.19 2.41 -9.63
CA PHE A 44 -0.01 2.61 -10.44
C PHE A 44 0.29 2.25 -11.90
N GLY A 45 -0.61 1.48 -12.50
CA GLY A 45 -0.51 1.18 -13.93
C GLY A 45 -0.83 2.41 -14.80
N GLN A 46 -0.20 2.50 -15.97
CA GLN A 46 -0.41 3.64 -16.90
C GLN A 46 -1.89 3.84 -17.26
N SER A 47 -2.63 2.75 -17.47
CA SER A 47 -4.07 2.81 -17.75
C SER A 47 -4.84 3.52 -16.61
N TYR A 48 -4.55 3.16 -15.35
CA TYR A 48 -5.16 3.81 -14.19
C TYR A 48 -4.85 5.30 -14.16
N LEU A 49 -3.59 5.69 -14.34
CA LEU A 49 -3.16 7.10 -14.34
C LEU A 49 -3.86 7.91 -15.44
N THR A 50 -4.00 7.33 -16.64
CA THR A 50 -4.69 7.97 -17.76
C THR A 50 -6.17 8.20 -17.45
N HIS A 51 -6.86 7.21 -16.90
CA HIS A 51 -8.27 7.36 -16.52
C HIS A 51 -8.45 8.38 -15.41
N MET A 52 -7.60 8.35 -14.37
CA MET A 52 -7.67 9.31 -13.28
C MET A 52 -7.43 10.73 -13.76
N LYS A 53 -6.46 10.93 -14.68
CA LYS A 53 -6.20 12.26 -15.27
C LYS A 53 -7.38 12.74 -16.09
N CYS A 54 -8.01 11.88 -16.88
CA CYS A 54 -9.23 12.22 -17.61
C CYS A 54 -10.36 12.66 -16.67
N LEU A 55 -10.62 11.87 -15.61
CA LEU A 55 -11.66 12.18 -14.62
C LEU A 55 -11.38 13.50 -13.87
N GLU A 56 -10.10 13.78 -13.57
CA GLU A 56 -9.68 15.05 -13.00
C GLU A 56 -9.97 16.21 -13.94
N ASN A 57 -9.54 16.12 -15.20
CA ASN A 57 -9.68 17.16 -16.21
C ASN A 57 -11.15 17.51 -16.49
N VAL A 58 -12.04 16.53 -16.49
CA VAL A 58 -13.50 16.77 -16.68
C VAL A 58 -14.23 17.12 -15.38
N GLY A 59 -13.51 17.24 -14.26
CA GLY A 59 -14.06 17.65 -12.96
C GLY A 59 -14.84 16.59 -12.20
N MET A 60 -14.78 15.31 -12.60
CA MET A 60 -15.48 14.22 -11.92
C MET A 60 -14.89 13.87 -10.55
N LEU A 61 -13.65 14.29 -10.24
CA LEU A 61 -13.03 14.10 -8.92
C LEU A 61 -13.30 15.25 -7.94
N ARG A 62 -14.09 16.25 -8.32
CA ARG A 62 -14.44 17.38 -7.45
C ARG A 62 -15.28 16.91 -6.25
N THR A 63 -14.95 17.46 -5.08
CA THR A 63 -15.65 17.24 -3.82
C THR A 63 -16.60 18.37 -3.45
N ASP A 64 -16.48 19.53 -4.10
CA ASP A 64 -17.38 20.64 -3.95
C ASP A 64 -18.66 20.43 -4.79
N PRO A 65 -19.83 20.85 -4.27
CA PRO A 65 -21.08 20.66 -5.00
C PRO A 65 -21.19 21.56 -6.21
N ILE A 66 -21.90 21.08 -7.24
CA ILE A 66 -22.30 21.83 -8.43
C ILE A 66 -23.82 21.81 -8.60
N MET A 67 -24.39 22.84 -9.25
CA MET A 67 -25.82 22.87 -9.55
C MET A 67 -26.09 22.28 -10.92
N VAL A 68 -26.92 21.25 -10.99
CA VAL A 68 -27.39 20.64 -12.22
C VAL A 68 -28.94 20.60 -12.22
N ASP A 69 -29.58 21.30 -13.11
CA ASP A 69 -31.04 21.41 -13.20
C ASP A 69 -31.71 21.75 -11.86
N GLY A 70 -31.12 22.69 -11.12
CA GLY A 70 -31.64 23.13 -9.83
C GLY A 70 -31.40 22.17 -8.65
N LYS A 71 -30.64 21.09 -8.85
CA LYS A 71 -30.24 20.14 -7.80
C LYS A 71 -28.76 20.27 -7.50
N GLU A 72 -28.41 20.19 -6.24
CA GLU A 72 -27.01 20.13 -5.80
C GLU A 72 -26.47 18.70 -5.99
N ILE A 73 -25.35 18.55 -6.69
CA ILE A 73 -24.69 17.30 -6.99
C ILE A 73 -23.19 17.44 -6.66
N VAL A 74 -22.63 16.44 -5.98
CA VAL A 74 -21.19 16.33 -5.76
C VAL A 74 -20.62 15.35 -6.78
N PRO A 75 -19.76 15.77 -7.75
CA PRO A 75 -19.33 14.93 -8.86
C PRO A 75 -18.69 13.61 -8.45
N ILE A 76 -17.82 13.62 -7.42
CA ILE A 76 -17.16 12.39 -6.95
C ILE A 76 -18.16 11.36 -6.36
N GLN A 77 -19.30 11.80 -5.83
CA GLN A 77 -20.33 10.89 -5.34
C GLN A 77 -21.02 10.18 -6.50
N VAL A 78 -21.26 10.90 -7.60
CA VAL A 78 -21.80 10.29 -8.84
C VAL A 78 -20.81 9.27 -9.39
N LEU A 79 -19.52 9.62 -9.46
CA LEU A 79 -18.48 8.70 -9.92
C LEU A 79 -18.45 7.43 -9.06
N LYS A 80 -18.54 7.56 -7.75
CA LYS A 80 -18.56 6.43 -6.81
C LYS A 80 -19.69 5.44 -7.11
N GLU A 81 -20.90 5.94 -7.41
CA GLU A 81 -22.06 5.09 -7.73
C GLU A 81 -21.94 4.41 -9.12
N LEU A 82 -21.14 4.99 -10.03
CA LEU A 82 -20.91 4.43 -11.36
C LEU A 82 -19.80 3.37 -11.38
N LEU A 83 -18.89 3.39 -10.43
CA LEU A 83 -17.78 2.44 -10.36
C LEU A 83 -18.29 1.06 -9.89
N PRO A 84 -17.70 -0.03 -10.41
CA PRO A 84 -18.04 -1.37 -9.95
C PRO A 84 -17.64 -1.54 -8.47
N ASP A 85 -18.41 -2.32 -7.74
CA ASP A 85 -18.03 -2.75 -6.40
C ASP A 85 -16.66 -3.44 -6.46
N PRO A 86 -15.66 -3.00 -5.67
CA PRO A 86 -14.33 -3.61 -5.61
C PRO A 86 -14.36 -5.12 -5.36
N ALA A 87 -15.29 -5.63 -4.56
CA ALA A 87 -15.46 -7.06 -4.30
C ALA A 87 -15.80 -7.84 -5.59
N SER A 88 -16.54 -7.24 -6.53
CA SER A 88 -16.89 -7.86 -7.81
C SER A 88 -15.69 -8.07 -8.74
N LEU A 89 -14.57 -7.45 -8.45
CA LEU A 89 -13.35 -7.55 -9.26
C LEU A 89 -12.53 -8.80 -8.94
N GLY A 90 -12.70 -9.41 -7.76
CA GLY A 90 -11.92 -10.55 -7.29
C GLY A 90 -11.79 -11.69 -8.30
N PRO A 91 -12.89 -12.20 -8.93
CA PRO A 91 -12.82 -13.32 -9.87
C PRO A 91 -11.95 -13.06 -11.11
N ARG A 92 -11.79 -11.80 -11.52
CA ARG A 92 -11.10 -11.39 -12.75
C ARG A 92 -9.77 -10.68 -12.54
N THR A 93 -9.42 -10.36 -11.29
CA THR A 93 -8.15 -9.73 -10.99
C THR A 93 -7.03 -10.77 -11.08
N VAL A 94 -6.04 -10.51 -11.91
CA VAL A 94 -4.88 -11.39 -12.15
C VAL A 94 -3.59 -10.67 -11.86
N GLY A 95 -2.52 -11.44 -11.63
CA GLY A 95 -1.19 -10.93 -11.29
C GLY A 95 -0.89 -11.08 -9.81
N LYS A 96 0.13 -10.37 -9.36
CA LYS A 96 0.66 -10.49 -7.99
C LYS A 96 0.82 -9.14 -7.34
N THR A 97 0.69 -9.10 -6.02
CA THR A 97 1.15 -8.00 -5.18
C THR A 97 2.53 -8.34 -4.60
N ASN A 98 3.36 -7.33 -4.44
CA ASN A 98 4.58 -7.39 -3.64
C ASN A 98 4.54 -6.22 -2.67
N ILE A 99 4.49 -6.52 -1.38
CA ILE A 99 4.37 -5.53 -0.31
C ILE A 99 5.52 -5.74 0.66
N GLY A 100 6.26 -4.67 0.98
CA GLY A 100 7.37 -4.79 1.89
C GLY A 100 8.01 -3.47 2.28
N CYS A 101 9.03 -3.56 3.12
CA CYS A 101 9.75 -2.42 3.66
C CYS A 101 11.26 -2.58 3.45
N ILE A 102 11.91 -1.53 2.98
CA ILE A 102 13.36 -1.41 2.93
C ILE A 102 13.81 -0.62 4.16
N PHE A 103 14.64 -1.23 4.97
CA PHE A 103 15.23 -0.64 6.17
C PHE A 103 16.71 -0.37 5.91
N THR A 104 17.16 0.85 6.18
CA THR A 104 18.59 1.21 6.13
C THR A 104 18.98 1.88 7.43
N GLY A 105 20.07 1.44 8.02
CA GLY A 105 20.54 1.96 9.30
C GLY A 105 21.90 1.40 9.70
N VAL A 106 22.24 1.58 10.98
CA VAL A 106 23.49 1.08 11.55
C VAL A 106 23.17 0.02 12.60
N LYS A 107 23.75 -1.16 12.44
CA LYS A 107 23.70 -2.25 13.43
C LYS A 107 25.12 -2.69 13.76
N ASP A 108 25.47 -2.74 15.05
CA ASP A 108 26.81 -3.12 15.55
C ASP A 108 27.95 -2.29 14.89
N GLY A 109 27.73 -0.96 14.71
CA GLY A 109 28.67 -0.04 14.11
C GLY A 109 28.84 -0.15 12.59
N LYS A 110 28.07 -0.99 11.92
CA LYS A 110 28.12 -1.19 10.46
C LYS A 110 26.82 -0.77 9.81
N GLU A 111 26.92 -0.12 8.66
CA GLU A 111 25.75 0.15 7.83
C GLU A 111 25.14 -1.17 7.38
N LYS A 112 23.83 -1.26 7.47
CA LYS A 112 23.05 -2.41 7.03
C LYS A 112 21.79 -1.94 6.32
N SER A 113 21.47 -2.61 5.21
CA SER A 113 20.21 -2.44 4.51
C SER A 113 19.55 -3.80 4.29
N ILE A 114 18.27 -3.88 4.55
CA ILE A 114 17.47 -5.10 4.34
C ILE A 114 16.13 -4.73 3.71
N TYR A 115 15.62 -5.62 2.87
CA TYR A 115 14.27 -5.57 2.33
C TYR A 115 13.49 -6.78 2.83
N ILE A 116 12.40 -6.53 3.55
CA ILE A 116 11.47 -7.57 4.00
C ILE A 116 10.18 -7.40 3.22
N TYR A 117 9.72 -8.45 2.55
CA TYR A 117 8.53 -8.38 1.69
C TYR A 117 7.79 -9.72 1.63
N ASN A 118 6.53 -9.64 1.21
CA ASN A 118 5.74 -10.81 0.79
C ASN A 118 5.23 -10.65 -0.64
N VAL A 119 4.89 -11.77 -1.27
CA VAL A 119 4.27 -11.81 -2.59
C VAL A 119 2.98 -12.61 -2.49
N CYS A 120 1.88 -12.05 -3.01
CA CYS A 120 0.58 -12.70 -3.07
C CYS A 120 0.04 -12.74 -4.50
N ASP A 121 -0.45 -13.90 -4.93
CA ASP A 121 -1.14 -14.07 -6.20
C ASP A 121 -2.64 -13.82 -6.03
N HIS A 122 -3.24 -12.99 -6.90
CA HIS A 122 -4.66 -12.64 -6.81
C HIS A 122 -5.58 -13.85 -6.95
N GLN A 123 -5.28 -14.76 -7.86
CA GLN A 123 -6.14 -15.92 -8.13
C GLN A 123 -5.97 -17.02 -7.07
N GLU A 124 -4.78 -17.20 -6.50
CA GLU A 124 -4.60 -18.13 -5.38
C GLU A 124 -5.35 -17.63 -4.14
N CYS A 125 -5.26 -16.34 -3.83
CA CYS A 125 -6.06 -15.74 -2.75
C CYS A 125 -7.57 -15.89 -3.00
N TYR A 126 -8.01 -15.68 -4.26
CA TYR A 126 -9.42 -15.83 -4.62
C TYR A 126 -9.92 -17.26 -4.44
N LYS A 127 -9.13 -18.27 -4.78
CA LYS A 127 -9.48 -19.68 -4.56
C LYS A 127 -9.63 -20.02 -3.07
N GLU A 128 -8.83 -19.40 -2.21
CA GLU A 128 -8.82 -19.69 -0.77
C GLU A 128 -9.96 -18.98 -0.03
N VAL A 129 -10.19 -17.68 -0.31
CA VAL A 129 -11.09 -16.84 0.50
C VAL A 129 -12.09 -16.03 -0.33
N GLU A 130 -12.24 -16.30 -1.61
CA GLU A 130 -13.11 -15.57 -2.55
C GLU A 130 -12.84 -14.06 -2.59
N SER A 131 -11.59 -13.67 -2.31
CA SER A 131 -11.14 -12.28 -2.31
C SER A 131 -9.77 -12.14 -2.96
N GLN A 132 -9.51 -10.99 -3.58
CA GLN A 132 -8.25 -10.72 -4.24
C GLN A 132 -7.10 -10.49 -3.24
N ALA A 133 -5.84 -10.53 -3.74
CA ALA A 133 -4.64 -10.37 -2.90
C ALA A 133 -4.61 -9.09 -2.06
N ILE A 134 -5.17 -7.96 -2.53
CA ILE A 134 -5.23 -6.72 -1.74
C ILE A 134 -6.07 -6.94 -0.46
N SER A 135 -7.24 -7.58 -0.59
CA SER A 135 -8.08 -7.91 0.57
C SER A 135 -7.40 -8.95 1.49
N TYR A 136 -6.71 -9.92 0.89
CA TYR A 136 -5.99 -10.96 1.63
C TYR A 136 -4.85 -10.38 2.46
N THR A 137 -4.00 -9.54 1.85
CA THR A 137 -2.86 -8.89 2.52
C THR A 137 -3.27 -7.84 3.56
N THR A 138 -4.54 -7.45 3.59
CA THR A 138 -5.14 -6.61 4.63
C THR A 138 -5.81 -7.46 5.73
N GLY A 139 -6.60 -8.44 5.33
CA GLY A 139 -7.41 -9.24 6.26
C GLY A 139 -6.59 -10.21 7.11
N VAL A 140 -5.61 -10.90 6.52
CA VAL A 140 -4.76 -11.85 7.25
C VAL A 140 -3.95 -11.16 8.36
N PRO A 141 -3.25 -10.03 8.11
CA PRO A 141 -2.59 -9.27 9.17
C PRO A 141 -3.52 -8.83 10.29
N ALA A 142 -4.72 -8.34 9.96
CA ALA A 142 -5.71 -7.93 10.94
C ALA A 142 -6.18 -9.11 11.80
N MET A 143 -6.45 -10.26 11.19
CA MET A 143 -6.81 -11.50 11.89
C MET A 143 -5.69 -11.96 12.82
N ILE A 144 -4.43 -11.93 12.37
CA ILE A 144 -3.27 -12.30 13.19
C ILE A 144 -3.13 -11.35 14.37
N GLY A 145 -3.29 -10.03 14.17
CA GLY A 145 -3.29 -9.05 15.27
C GLY A 145 -4.35 -9.36 16.32
N ALA A 146 -5.59 -9.63 15.90
CA ALA A 146 -6.65 -10.05 16.81
C ALA A 146 -6.29 -11.34 17.55
N MET A 147 -5.69 -12.32 16.88
CA MET A 147 -5.21 -13.56 17.47
C MET A 147 -4.12 -13.32 18.53
N MET A 148 -3.17 -12.37 18.29
CA MET A 148 -2.14 -12.03 19.29
C MET A 148 -2.77 -11.50 20.57
N VAL A 149 -3.80 -10.67 20.45
CA VAL A 149 -4.54 -10.11 21.60
C VAL A 149 -5.31 -11.22 22.33
N VAL A 150 -6.08 -12.03 21.61
CA VAL A 150 -6.89 -13.12 22.21
C VAL A 150 -6.03 -14.16 22.93
N LYS A 151 -4.85 -14.49 22.37
CA LYS A 151 -3.89 -15.41 22.99
C LYS A 151 -3.08 -14.78 24.13
N GLY A 152 -3.26 -13.48 24.39
CA GLY A 152 -2.54 -12.75 25.43
C GLY A 152 -1.05 -12.52 25.12
N LEU A 153 -0.63 -12.69 23.86
CA LEU A 153 0.74 -12.40 23.42
C LEU A 153 0.96 -10.88 23.34
N TRP A 154 -0.06 -10.15 22.90
CA TRP A 154 -0.13 -8.69 22.97
C TRP A 154 -1.10 -8.29 24.08
N LYS A 155 -0.56 -7.94 25.23
CA LYS A 155 -1.36 -7.62 26.41
C LYS A 155 -1.04 -6.21 26.90
N LYS A 156 -1.76 -5.24 26.35
CA LYS A 156 -1.65 -3.83 26.72
C LYS A 156 -3.05 -3.21 26.77
N PRO A 157 -3.45 -2.52 27.86
CA PRO A 157 -4.74 -1.85 27.92
C PRO A 157 -4.73 -0.58 27.05
N GLY A 158 -5.86 -0.24 26.45
CA GLY A 158 -6.07 0.96 25.66
C GLY A 158 -5.93 0.74 24.16
N VAL A 159 -5.72 1.84 23.43
CA VAL A 159 -5.45 1.86 21.99
C VAL A 159 -3.95 2.03 21.79
N PHE A 160 -3.38 1.20 20.94
CA PHE A 160 -1.94 1.22 20.66
C PHE A 160 -1.68 0.89 19.18
N ASN A 161 -0.51 1.30 18.70
CA ASN A 161 -0.05 0.99 17.35
C ASN A 161 0.77 -0.32 17.36
N LEU A 162 0.83 -1.00 16.21
CA LEU A 162 1.48 -2.31 16.11
C LEU A 162 2.97 -2.26 16.38
N GLU A 163 3.65 -1.18 16.02
CA GLU A 163 5.08 -0.97 16.27
C GLU A 163 5.45 -0.85 17.77
N GLU A 164 4.46 -0.77 18.66
CA GLU A 164 4.67 -0.78 20.10
C GLU A 164 4.68 -2.21 20.70
N MET A 165 4.39 -3.21 19.89
CA MET A 165 4.23 -4.60 20.29
C MET A 165 5.42 -5.45 19.85
N ASP A 166 5.60 -6.60 20.48
CA ASP A 166 6.61 -7.59 20.07
C ASP A 166 6.24 -8.14 18.68
N PRO A 167 7.09 -7.94 17.67
CA PRO A 167 6.80 -8.38 16.31
C PRO A 167 7.03 -9.88 16.09
N ASP A 168 7.87 -10.55 16.90
CA ASP A 168 8.33 -11.92 16.61
C ASP A 168 7.19 -12.93 16.47
N PRO A 169 6.25 -13.06 17.42
CA PRO A 169 5.15 -14.01 17.28
C PRO A 169 4.19 -13.66 16.13
N TYR A 170 4.10 -12.37 15.78
CA TYR A 170 3.29 -11.92 14.66
C TYR A 170 3.93 -12.28 13.31
N MET A 171 5.22 -12.02 13.16
CA MET A 171 5.98 -12.36 11.95
C MET A 171 6.02 -13.87 11.71
N GLU A 172 6.14 -14.69 12.77
CA GLU A 172 6.02 -16.13 12.67
C GLU A 172 4.62 -16.56 12.19
N ALA A 173 3.58 -15.93 12.73
CA ALA A 173 2.21 -16.21 12.34
C ALA A 173 1.91 -15.84 10.88
N LEU A 174 2.47 -14.75 10.34
CA LEU A 174 2.36 -14.40 8.92
C LEU A 174 2.81 -15.56 8.02
N ASN A 175 3.97 -16.16 8.31
CA ASN A 175 4.45 -17.32 7.54
C ASN A 175 3.49 -18.50 7.60
N LYS A 176 2.82 -18.71 8.74
CA LYS A 176 1.90 -19.83 8.96
C LYS A 176 0.53 -19.62 8.32
N PHE A 177 0.08 -18.39 8.24
CA PHE A 177 -1.28 -18.05 7.81
C PHE A 177 -1.33 -17.41 6.41
N GLY A 178 -0.45 -17.82 5.50
CA GLY A 178 -0.57 -17.54 4.07
C GLY A 178 0.13 -16.27 3.58
N LEU A 179 0.88 -15.56 4.44
CA LEU A 179 1.71 -14.43 4.06
C LEU A 179 3.20 -14.65 4.39
N PRO A 180 3.83 -15.68 3.79
CA PRO A 180 5.25 -15.90 4.02
C PRO A 180 6.06 -14.70 3.53
N TRP A 181 6.93 -14.20 4.41
CA TRP A 181 7.81 -13.09 4.10
C TRP A 181 9.22 -13.58 3.77
N GLN A 182 9.91 -12.77 2.99
CA GLN A 182 11.28 -12.99 2.55
C GLN A 182 12.17 -11.83 2.95
N VAL A 183 13.47 -12.08 3.08
CA VAL A 183 14.49 -11.08 3.40
C VAL A 183 15.55 -11.06 2.31
N VAL A 184 15.82 -9.87 1.79
CA VAL A 184 16.97 -9.61 0.90
C VAL A 184 17.92 -8.67 1.62
N GLU A 185 19.17 -9.08 1.77
CA GLU A 185 20.24 -8.22 2.29
C GLU A 185 20.80 -7.34 1.18
N ASN A 186 21.12 -6.09 1.52
CA ASN A 186 21.67 -5.09 0.62
C ASN A 186 20.81 -4.90 -0.66
N PRO A 187 19.50 -4.63 -0.53
CA PRO A 187 18.65 -4.36 -1.68
C PRO A 187 19.14 -3.13 -2.45
N VAL A 188 18.72 -3.05 -3.71
CA VAL A 188 18.96 -1.85 -4.52
C VAL A 188 18.32 -0.64 -3.81
N PRO A 189 19.06 0.47 -3.64
CA PRO A 189 18.49 1.70 -3.07
C PRO A 189 17.35 2.24 -3.93
N VAL A 190 16.37 2.87 -3.27
CA VAL A 190 15.28 3.55 -3.95
C VAL A 190 15.65 5.02 -4.17
N ASP A 191 16.00 5.36 -5.40
CA ASP A 191 16.26 6.72 -5.84
C ASP A 191 14.98 7.36 -6.41
N CYS A 192 14.51 8.38 -5.70
CA CYS A 192 13.29 9.09 -6.03
C CYS A 192 13.64 10.39 -6.77
N TYR A 193 12.98 10.63 -7.89
CA TYR A 193 13.16 11.85 -8.69
C TYR A 193 11.81 12.53 -8.96
N LYS A 194 11.87 13.83 -9.17
CA LYS A 194 10.69 14.63 -9.51
C LYS A 194 10.31 14.37 -10.97
N THR A 195 9.05 14.01 -11.21
CA THR A 195 8.53 13.94 -12.59
C THR A 195 8.49 15.35 -13.16
N GLU A 196 9.05 15.56 -14.34
CA GLU A 196 8.79 16.76 -15.11
C GLU A 196 7.29 16.78 -15.43
N ASP A 197 6.69 17.95 -15.20
CA ASP A 197 5.27 18.16 -15.49
C ASP A 197 5.11 18.11 -17.02
N GLU A 198 4.69 16.97 -17.55
CA GLU A 198 4.16 16.90 -18.90
C GLU A 198 2.81 17.60 -18.90
N SER A 199 2.84 18.93 -18.78
CA SER A 199 1.69 19.76 -19.05
C SER A 199 1.34 19.55 -20.52
N VAL A 200 0.36 18.71 -20.76
CA VAL A 200 -0.29 18.65 -22.06
C VAL A 200 -0.96 20.00 -22.25
N HIS A 201 -0.30 20.89 -22.94
CA HIS A 201 -0.96 22.06 -23.54
C HIS A 201 -1.97 21.48 -24.54
N MET A 202 -3.22 21.46 -24.17
CA MET A 202 -4.29 21.34 -25.12
C MET A 202 -4.45 22.75 -25.74
N ASP A 203 -3.81 22.94 -26.90
CA ASP A 203 -4.10 24.06 -27.80
C ASP A 203 -5.49 23.88 -28.42
#